data_2635eab41c6af2f738da448770c5e050
#
_entry.id   2635eab41c6af2f738da448770c5e050
#
_cell.length_a   1.000
_cell.length_b   1.000
_cell.length_c   1.000
_cell.angle_alpha   90.00
_cell.angle_beta   90.00
_cell.angle_gamma   90.00
#
_symmetry.space_group_name_H-M   'P 1'
#
loop_
_entity.id
_entity.type
_entity.pdbx_description
1 polymer ?
#
loop_
_entity_poly.entity_id
_entity_poly.type
_entity_poly.pdbx_seq_one_letter_code
_entity_poly.pdbx_strand_id
1 'polypeptide(L)'
;MRDIKDKITSTQSTSQITKAMQMVSAAKLTKSEAKTKNYHHYMQTLEDMVRNISSTSSMGHHPFFKSKRESKCTGYLVITSDRGLAGGYNGNVLKLLQHEVNSLTKDQYKI
;
A
#
# COMPACT_ATOMS: atom_id res chain seq x y z
N MET A 1 -42.89 -2.31 21.08
CA MET A 1 -41.93 -2.23 22.20
C MET A 1 -40.89 -3.36 22.17
N ARG A 2 -41.28 -4.60 21.93
CA ARG A 2 -40.37 -5.76 21.88
C ARG A 2 -39.31 -5.60 20.77
N ASP A 3 -39.74 -5.24 19.57
CA ASP A 3 -38.85 -5.05 18.39
C ASP A 3 -37.77 -3.99 18.61
N ILE A 4 -38.08 -2.91 19.33
CA ILE A 4 -37.13 -1.85 19.67
C ILE A 4 -36.05 -2.38 20.62
N LYS A 5 -36.48 -3.16 21.63
CA LYS A 5 -35.55 -3.77 22.61
C LYS A 5 -34.62 -4.77 21.95
N ASP A 6 -35.15 -5.59 21.05
CA ASP A 6 -34.36 -6.57 20.29
C ASP A 6 -33.37 -5.86 19.36
N LYS A 7 -33.77 -4.74 18.75
CA LYS A 7 -32.90 -3.92 17.91
C LYS A 7 -31.77 -3.25 18.71
N ILE A 8 -32.05 -2.77 19.92
CA ILE A 8 -31.04 -2.21 20.84
C ILE A 8 -30.05 -3.28 21.23
N THR A 9 -30.48 -4.46 21.63
CA THR A 9 -29.60 -5.57 22.02
C THR A 9 -28.74 -6.03 20.87
N SER A 10 -29.28 -6.16 19.67
CA SER A 10 -28.55 -6.50 18.46
C SER A 10 -27.48 -5.45 18.13
N THR A 11 -27.82 -4.16 18.22
CA THR A 11 -26.87 -3.06 17.97
C THR A 11 -25.75 -3.03 19.01
N GLN A 12 -26.06 -3.28 20.28
CA GLN A 12 -25.04 -3.38 21.33
C GLN A 12 -24.07 -4.54 21.08
N SER A 13 -24.59 -5.71 20.70
CA SER A 13 -23.75 -6.87 20.35
C SER A 13 -22.85 -6.57 19.15
N THR A 14 -23.37 -5.94 18.11
CA THR A 14 -22.60 -5.52 16.94
C THR A 14 -21.52 -4.53 17.32
N SER A 15 -21.80 -3.58 18.20
CA SER A 15 -20.84 -2.60 18.71
C SER A 15 -19.67 -3.28 19.45
N GLN A 16 -19.98 -4.27 20.30
CA GLN A 16 -18.96 -5.03 21.02
C GLN A 16 -18.05 -5.82 20.07
N ILE A 17 -18.64 -6.48 19.07
CA ILE A 17 -17.89 -7.22 18.05
C ILE A 17 -16.96 -6.27 17.26
N THR A 18 -17.48 -5.12 16.83
CA THR A 18 -16.70 -4.13 16.10
C THR A 18 -15.54 -3.59 16.93
N LYS A 19 -15.76 -3.33 18.22
CA LYS A 19 -14.70 -2.90 19.14
C LYS A 19 -13.61 -3.97 19.31
N ALA A 20 -14.01 -5.23 19.44
CA ALA A 20 -13.05 -6.35 19.49
C ALA A 20 -12.24 -6.45 18.20
N MET A 21 -12.87 -6.32 17.03
CA MET A 21 -12.18 -6.31 15.73
C MET A 21 -11.21 -5.13 15.61
N GLN A 22 -11.58 -3.95 16.12
CA GLN A 22 -10.71 -2.79 16.16
C GLN A 22 -9.44 -3.05 16.99
N MET A 23 -9.58 -3.67 18.16
CA MET A 23 -8.45 -4.01 19.02
C MET A 23 -7.49 -5.01 18.35
N VAL A 24 -8.03 -6.05 17.71
CA VAL A 24 -7.22 -7.02 16.96
C VAL A 24 -6.49 -6.36 15.79
N SER A 25 -7.16 -5.48 15.06
CA SER A 25 -6.56 -4.76 13.94
C SER A 25 -5.46 -3.80 14.40
N ALA A 26 -5.67 -3.09 15.51
CA ALA A 26 -4.66 -2.22 16.10
C ALA A 26 -3.41 -3.00 16.54
N ALA A 27 -3.59 -4.16 17.18
CA ALA A 27 -2.47 -5.02 17.57
C ALA A 27 -1.67 -5.52 16.35
N LYS A 28 -2.35 -5.90 15.26
CA LYS A 28 -1.70 -6.29 14.00
C LYS A 28 -0.95 -5.13 13.36
N LEU A 29 -1.53 -3.92 13.38
CA LEU A 29 -0.89 -2.72 12.86
C LEU A 29 0.42 -2.43 13.60
N THR A 30 0.37 -2.38 14.93
CA THR A 30 1.57 -2.14 15.77
C THR A 30 2.68 -3.17 15.49
N LYS A 31 2.31 -4.45 15.34
CA LYS A 31 3.28 -5.50 14.99
C LYS A 31 3.87 -5.31 13.59
N SER A 32 3.09 -4.84 12.64
CA SER A 32 3.55 -4.55 11.28
C SER A 32 4.46 -3.32 11.24
N GLU A 33 4.10 -2.26 11.97
CA GLU A 33 4.91 -1.05 12.10
C GLU A 33 6.27 -1.32 12.71
N ALA A 34 6.34 -2.17 13.75
CA ALA A 34 7.61 -2.58 14.36
C ALA A 34 8.54 -3.28 13.37
N LYS A 35 7.98 -4.14 12.50
CA LYS A 35 8.75 -4.78 11.43
C LYS A 35 9.23 -3.77 10.38
N THR A 36 8.39 -2.81 10.02
CA THR A 36 8.72 -1.78 9.04
C THR A 36 9.82 -0.85 9.53
N LYS A 37 9.86 -0.51 10.82
CA LYS A 37 10.95 0.29 11.42
C LYS A 37 12.31 -0.36 11.23
N ASN A 38 12.42 -1.66 11.48
CA ASN A 38 13.69 -2.38 11.31
C ASN A 38 14.10 -2.44 9.83
N TYR A 39 13.11 -2.63 8.94
CA TYR A 39 13.34 -2.66 7.50
C TYR A 39 13.75 -1.29 6.95
N HIS A 40 13.23 -0.21 7.50
CA HIS A 40 13.55 1.15 7.05
C HIS A 40 15.04 1.48 7.24
N HIS A 41 15.62 1.12 8.38
CA HIS A 41 17.06 1.32 8.61
C HIS A 41 17.92 0.52 7.62
N TYR A 42 17.53 -0.72 7.34
CA TYR A 42 18.20 -1.54 6.34
C TYR A 42 18.13 -0.91 4.94
N MET A 43 16.96 -0.42 4.54
CA MET A 43 16.77 0.24 3.24
C MET A 43 17.60 1.53 3.12
N GLN A 44 17.65 2.35 4.16
CA GLN A 44 18.49 3.55 4.17
C GLN A 44 19.97 3.21 3.95
N THR A 45 20.47 2.21 4.65
CA THR A 45 21.88 1.76 4.47
C THR A 45 22.13 1.27 3.04
N LEU A 46 21.17 0.54 2.46
CA LEU A 46 21.24 0.08 1.05
C LEU A 46 21.25 1.26 0.06
N GLU A 47 20.40 2.25 0.26
CA GLU A 47 20.35 3.46 -0.58
C GLU A 47 21.66 4.22 -0.51
N ASP A 48 22.25 4.37 0.66
CA ASP A 48 23.55 5.03 0.85
C ASP A 48 24.67 4.25 0.15
N MET A 49 24.67 2.91 0.24
CA MET A 49 25.61 2.08 -0.49
C MET A 49 25.47 2.27 -2.00
N VAL A 50 24.26 2.21 -2.54
CA VAL A 50 24.00 2.40 -3.97
C VAL A 50 24.43 3.80 -4.41
N ARG A 51 24.14 4.83 -3.62
CA ARG A 51 24.54 6.21 -3.89
C ARG A 51 26.07 6.35 -3.94
N ASN A 52 26.78 5.77 -2.98
CA ASN A 52 28.23 5.78 -2.94
C ASN A 52 28.85 5.04 -4.15
N ILE A 53 28.28 3.90 -4.52
CA ILE A 53 28.71 3.15 -5.69
C ILE A 53 28.46 3.96 -6.98
N SER A 54 27.28 4.58 -7.10
CA SER A 54 26.91 5.35 -8.29
C SER A 54 27.73 6.63 -8.47
N SER A 55 28.26 7.19 -7.39
CA SER A 55 29.13 8.37 -7.44
C SER A 55 30.55 8.06 -7.92
N THR A 56 30.94 6.80 -7.96
CA THR A 56 32.25 6.37 -8.44
C THR A 56 32.29 6.38 -9.98
N SER A 57 33.17 7.13 -10.58
CA SER A 57 33.24 7.45 -12.01
C SER A 57 33.31 6.26 -12.99
N SER A 58 33.64 5.07 -12.50
CA SER A 58 33.71 3.85 -13.32
C SER A 58 32.34 3.19 -13.60
N MET A 59 31.30 3.57 -12.86
CA MET A 59 29.98 2.90 -12.92
C MET A 59 29.01 3.47 -13.96
N GLY A 60 29.30 4.62 -14.58
CA GLY A 60 28.43 5.24 -15.60
C GLY A 60 28.15 4.37 -16.84
N HIS A 61 28.95 3.33 -17.06
CA HIS A 61 28.77 2.38 -18.15
C HIS A 61 27.97 1.13 -17.78
N HIS A 62 27.69 0.92 -16.49
CA HIS A 62 26.97 -0.29 -16.06
C HIS A 62 25.48 -0.24 -16.47
N PRO A 63 24.90 -1.31 -17.03
CA PRO A 63 23.51 -1.33 -17.52
C PRO A 63 22.46 -0.89 -16.51
N PHE A 64 22.66 -1.13 -15.21
CA PHE A 64 21.74 -0.72 -14.15
C PHE A 64 21.71 0.79 -13.90
N PHE A 65 22.78 1.51 -14.23
CA PHE A 65 22.87 2.97 -14.06
C PHE A 65 22.58 3.74 -15.35
N LYS A 66 22.43 3.04 -16.48
CA LYS A 66 22.01 3.69 -17.73
C LYS A 66 20.53 4.00 -17.66
N SER A 67 20.19 5.28 -17.72
CA SER A 67 18.80 5.69 -17.96
C SER A 67 18.35 5.15 -19.32
N LYS A 68 17.32 4.29 -19.32
CA LYS A 68 16.63 3.94 -20.56
C LYS A 68 15.85 5.16 -21.01
N ARG A 69 16.27 5.77 -22.11
CA ARG A 69 15.72 7.02 -22.64
C ARG A 69 14.21 7.00 -22.96
N GLU A 70 13.62 5.83 -23.13
CA GLU A 70 12.19 5.70 -23.41
C GLU A 70 11.62 4.46 -22.70
N SER A 71 10.90 4.69 -21.63
CA SER A 71 10.04 3.66 -21.06
C SER A 71 8.77 3.58 -21.92
N LYS A 72 8.61 2.50 -22.66
CA LYS A 72 7.42 2.28 -23.51
C LYS A 72 6.19 1.84 -22.70
N CYS A 73 6.39 1.36 -21.49
CA CYS A 73 5.32 0.80 -20.69
C CYS A 73 5.57 1.07 -19.20
N THR A 74 4.56 1.58 -18.51
CA THR A 74 4.58 1.83 -17.07
C THR A 74 3.87 0.68 -16.34
N GLY A 75 4.54 0.09 -15.34
CA GLY A 75 3.94 -0.91 -14.46
C GLY A 75 3.29 -0.26 -13.25
N TYR A 76 2.02 -0.54 -12.99
CA TYR A 76 1.29 -0.09 -11.80
C TYR A 76 1.14 -1.27 -10.82
N LEU A 77 1.75 -1.18 -9.65
CA LEU A 77 1.52 -2.11 -8.56
C LEU A 77 0.40 -1.55 -7.66
N VAL A 78 -0.75 -2.20 -7.71
CA VAL A 78 -1.94 -1.77 -6.95
C VAL A 78 -2.09 -2.61 -5.69
N ILE A 79 -2.02 -1.96 -4.53
CA ILE A 79 -2.13 -2.63 -3.23
C ILE A 79 -3.45 -2.21 -2.58
N THR A 80 -4.35 -3.17 -2.42
CA THR A 80 -5.66 -2.98 -1.80
C THR A 80 -5.81 -3.86 -0.56
N SER A 81 -6.88 -3.64 0.19
CA SER A 81 -7.23 -4.51 1.33
C SER A 81 -7.92 -5.78 0.84
N ASP A 82 -7.49 -6.94 1.35
CA ASP A 82 -8.10 -8.25 1.05
C ASP A 82 -9.49 -8.41 1.69
N ARG A 83 -9.74 -7.70 2.80
CA ARG A 83 -10.98 -7.83 3.56
C ARG A 83 -11.76 -6.52 3.55
N GLY A 84 -13.08 -6.62 3.71
CA GLY A 84 -13.97 -5.49 3.89
C GLY A 84 -13.72 -4.71 5.20
N LEU A 85 -14.60 -3.80 5.51
CA LEU A 85 -14.54 -2.90 6.67
C LEU A 85 -13.35 -1.91 6.63
N ALA A 86 -12.82 -1.66 5.44
CA ALA A 86 -11.75 -0.68 5.19
C ALA A 86 -12.28 0.69 4.72
N GLY A 87 -13.58 0.96 4.90
CA GLY A 87 -14.23 2.17 4.41
C GLY A 87 -14.11 2.31 2.89
N GLY A 88 -13.81 3.51 2.41
CA GLY A 88 -13.62 3.80 0.98
C GLY A 88 -12.23 3.50 0.42
N TYR A 89 -11.33 2.89 1.19
CA TYR A 89 -9.92 2.72 0.81
C TYR A 89 -9.76 2.07 -0.57
N ASN A 90 -10.31 0.87 -0.76
CA ASN A 90 -10.17 0.16 -2.03
C ASN A 90 -10.78 0.94 -3.21
N GLY A 91 -11.96 1.54 -3.00
CA GLY A 91 -12.62 2.36 -4.01
C GLY A 91 -11.81 3.60 -4.39
N ASN A 92 -11.17 4.25 -3.42
CA ASN A 92 -10.34 5.42 -3.67
C ASN A 92 -9.04 5.06 -4.40
N VAL A 93 -8.40 3.94 -4.05
CA VAL A 93 -7.21 3.43 -4.77
C VAL A 93 -7.55 3.13 -6.22
N LEU A 94 -8.68 2.46 -6.48
CA LEU A 94 -9.10 2.15 -7.85
C LEU A 94 -9.46 3.42 -8.66
N LYS A 95 -10.10 4.41 -8.04
CA LYS A 95 -10.37 5.70 -8.70
C LYS A 95 -9.08 6.44 -9.05
N LEU A 96 -8.10 6.44 -8.16
CA LEU A 96 -6.80 7.04 -8.42
C LEU A 96 -6.11 6.34 -9.59
N LEU A 97 -6.05 5.00 -9.58
CA LEU A 97 -5.51 4.23 -10.69
C LEU A 97 -6.22 4.54 -12.00
N GLN A 98 -7.55 4.57 -12.00
CA GLN A 98 -8.34 4.88 -13.19
C GLN A 98 -8.02 6.28 -13.72
N HIS A 99 -7.85 7.26 -12.85
CA HIS A 99 -7.47 8.61 -13.24
C HIS A 99 -6.10 8.64 -13.92
N GLU A 100 -5.11 7.95 -13.38
CA GLU A 100 -3.77 7.85 -13.95
C GLU A 100 -3.77 7.14 -15.32
N VAL A 101 -4.51 6.05 -15.44
CA VAL A 101 -4.51 5.20 -16.63
C VAL A 101 -5.38 5.77 -17.76
N ASN A 102 -6.37 6.61 -17.45
CA ASN A 102 -7.26 7.19 -18.47
C ASN A 102 -6.55 8.02 -19.56
N SER A 103 -5.36 8.54 -19.25
CA SER A 103 -4.53 9.29 -20.20
C SER A 103 -3.63 8.41 -21.06
N LEU A 104 -3.56 7.10 -20.78
CA LEU A 104 -2.65 6.14 -21.38
C LEU A 104 -3.38 5.18 -22.32
N THR A 105 -2.71 4.74 -23.39
CA THR A 105 -3.20 3.65 -24.22
C THR A 105 -2.87 2.30 -23.58
N LYS A 106 -3.61 1.23 -23.92
CA LYS A 106 -3.46 -0.11 -23.33
C LYS A 106 -2.04 -0.69 -23.43
N ASP A 107 -1.26 -0.26 -24.41
CA ASP A 107 0.11 -0.73 -24.62
C ASP A 107 1.14 0.03 -23.75
N GLN A 108 0.73 1.15 -23.16
CA GLN A 108 1.60 2.01 -22.37
C GLN A 108 1.61 1.67 -20.87
N TYR A 109 0.73 0.78 -20.42
CA TYR A 109 0.70 0.39 -19.02
C TYR A 109 0.40 -1.10 -18.80
N LYS A 110 0.78 -1.61 -17.63
CA LYS A 110 0.43 -2.92 -17.09
C LYS A 110 0.06 -2.78 -15.62
N ILE A 111 -0.96 -3.52 -15.18
CA ILE A 111 -1.42 -3.56 -13.79
C ILE A 111 -1.11 -4.93 -13.22
#